data_852b1e5354ff79bab862dc3b52d5f8d3
#
_entry.id   852b1e5354ff79bab862dc3b52d5f8d3
#
_cell.length_a   1.000
_cell.length_b   1.000
_cell.length_c   1.000
_cell.angle_alpha   90.00
_cell.angle_beta   90.00
_cell.angle_gamma   90.00
#
_symmetry.space_group_name_H-M   'P 1'
#
loop_
_entity.id
_entity.type
_entity.pdbx_description
1 polymer ?
#
loop_
_entity_poly.entity_id
_entity_poly.type
_entity_poly.pdbx_seq_one_letter_code
_entity_poly.pdbx_strand_id
1 'polypeptide(L)'
;MAVGGRNFSRRGFLFSGIAAAQLAAQQKKAASFPSEVKRYADPTTELDVYRLTDPAHSSTLPAYYNRAIAHNSASMIFCCDRNGSPQAHRMDLKTGETRELSDVNDLDGSSLTLTPDNRWFCYFAGRQLFMSTMAGHAKPLYEVPEGWERCPGLTVGPDGTHATFAERQGEKSRLVMVALVQGAARVVSEAPFVMSHPIPRPMRAQILFRRGDEALWMVNSDGTQKRQLKLAAGRVGSANWATDGKSLLYLSIPADPMQITTIRECVPDTNADSLVAKTSQYAHFGFNQPVTAFVGACRSAASPTILIMLRSTKRELTLCEHKASQPEMTAPRFSPDTQRLYFQSDREGKPALYGLHLERFLEKTEPETGSPG
;
A
#
# COMPACT_ATOMS: atom_id res chain seq x y z
N MET A 1 40.23 -42.43 -72.73
CA MET A 1 39.04 -42.36 -71.85
C MET A 1 39.40 -41.55 -70.65
N ALA A 2 38.99 -40.33 -70.62
CA ALA A 2 39.32 -39.39 -69.56
C ALA A 2 38.07 -39.02 -68.79
N VAL A 3 38.10 -39.15 -67.46
CA VAL A 3 37.04 -38.73 -66.56
C VAL A 3 37.47 -37.43 -65.93
N GLY A 4 36.70 -36.40 -66.16
CA GLY A 4 36.95 -35.05 -65.64
C GLY A 4 36.53 -34.88 -64.19
N GLY A 5 37.43 -34.37 -63.37
CA GLY A 5 37.18 -33.94 -61.98
C GLY A 5 36.75 -32.49 -61.95
N ARG A 6 35.60 -32.21 -61.32
CA ARG A 6 35.12 -30.86 -61.07
C ARG A 6 35.62 -30.39 -59.70
N ASN A 7 36.39 -29.29 -59.71
CA ASN A 7 36.80 -28.55 -58.54
C ASN A 7 35.62 -27.83 -57.90
N PHE A 8 35.32 -28.09 -56.63
CA PHE A 8 34.43 -27.28 -55.80
C PHE A 8 35.22 -26.18 -55.03
N SER A 9 34.97 -24.94 -55.40
CA SER A 9 35.50 -23.76 -54.72
C SER A 9 34.91 -23.65 -53.33
N ARG A 10 35.74 -23.58 -52.32
CA ARG A 10 35.36 -23.23 -50.93
C ARG A 10 35.15 -21.74 -50.85
N ARG A 11 33.91 -21.27 -50.85
CA ARG A 11 33.53 -19.92 -50.46
C ARG A 11 33.60 -19.83 -48.92
N GLY A 12 34.51 -19.01 -48.45
CA GLY A 12 34.64 -18.67 -47.04
C GLY A 12 33.40 -17.94 -46.52
N PHE A 13 32.79 -18.49 -45.45
CA PHE A 13 31.80 -17.79 -44.64
C PHE A 13 32.54 -16.90 -43.66
N LEU A 14 32.48 -15.60 -43.93
CA LEU A 14 32.85 -14.57 -42.98
C LEU A 14 31.75 -14.53 -41.91
N PHE A 15 32.01 -15.07 -40.73
CA PHE A 15 31.22 -14.85 -39.54
C PHE A 15 31.50 -13.42 -39.07
N SER A 16 30.56 -12.51 -39.34
CA SER A 16 30.50 -11.21 -38.70
C SER A 16 30.06 -11.45 -37.22
N GLY A 17 31.03 -11.47 -36.35
CA GLY A 17 30.78 -11.47 -34.91
C GLY A 17 30.15 -10.16 -34.50
N ILE A 18 28.84 -10.14 -34.26
CA ILE A 18 28.16 -9.06 -33.54
C ILE A 18 28.64 -9.20 -32.08
N ALA A 19 29.58 -8.33 -31.71
CA ALA A 19 29.94 -8.12 -30.31
C ALA A 19 28.71 -7.52 -29.61
N ALA A 20 27.94 -8.37 -28.96
CA ALA A 20 26.97 -7.94 -27.97
C ALA A 20 27.76 -7.30 -26.82
N ALA A 21 27.87 -5.97 -26.85
CA ALA A 21 28.32 -5.21 -25.71
C ALA A 21 27.29 -5.44 -24.59
N GLN A 22 27.58 -6.37 -23.69
CA GLN A 22 26.95 -6.44 -22.39
C GLN A 22 27.33 -5.17 -21.65
N LEU A 23 26.45 -4.16 -21.69
CA LEU A 23 26.44 -3.12 -20.67
C LEU A 23 26.12 -3.84 -19.34
N ALA A 24 27.14 -4.27 -18.62
CA ALA A 24 27.06 -4.49 -17.20
C ALA A 24 26.79 -3.11 -16.59
N ALA A 25 25.52 -2.78 -16.40
CA ALA A 25 25.14 -1.66 -15.57
C ALA A 25 25.81 -1.91 -14.21
N GLN A 26 26.82 -1.11 -13.89
CA GLN A 26 27.42 -1.10 -12.56
C GLN A 26 26.28 -0.81 -11.59
N GLN A 27 25.81 -1.82 -10.91
CA GLN A 27 24.76 -1.71 -9.92
C GLN A 27 25.32 -0.80 -8.81
N LYS A 28 24.85 0.44 -8.77
CA LYS A 28 25.20 1.41 -7.73
C LYS A 28 24.88 0.74 -6.39
N LYS A 29 25.89 0.62 -5.53
CA LYS A 29 25.69 0.02 -4.21
C LYS A 29 24.58 0.80 -3.50
N ALA A 30 23.52 0.11 -3.10
CA ALA A 30 22.38 0.73 -2.43
C ALA A 30 22.86 1.57 -1.24
N ALA A 31 22.53 2.86 -1.22
CA ALA A 31 22.93 3.77 -0.16
C ALA A 31 22.26 3.38 1.16
N SER A 32 23.06 3.36 2.23
CA SER A 32 22.57 3.16 3.60
C SER A 32 22.80 4.44 4.39
N PHE A 33 21.84 4.75 5.26
CA PHE A 33 21.84 5.97 6.04
C PHE A 33 21.65 5.62 7.53
N PRO A 34 22.33 6.32 8.43
CA PRO A 34 22.18 6.14 9.86
C PRO A 34 20.75 6.48 10.31
N SER A 35 20.43 6.08 11.51
CA SER A 35 19.16 6.41 12.16
C SER A 35 18.98 7.93 12.30
N GLU A 36 17.80 8.42 11.93
CA GLU A 36 17.34 9.80 12.10
C GLU A 36 16.26 9.93 13.18
N VAL A 37 16.05 8.86 13.91
CA VAL A 37 14.98 8.77 14.91
C VAL A 37 15.20 9.82 16.00
N LYS A 38 14.17 10.64 16.24
CA LYS A 38 14.12 11.60 17.35
C LYS A 38 12.89 11.33 18.19
N ARG A 39 13.08 11.14 19.49
CA ARG A 39 12.01 10.99 20.47
C ARG A 39 11.66 12.34 21.07
N TYR A 40 10.38 12.62 21.26
CA TYR A 40 9.86 13.76 22.01
C TYR A 40 8.55 13.39 22.70
N ALA A 41 8.22 14.09 23.78
CA ALA A 41 6.91 13.97 24.41
C ALA A 41 5.88 14.80 23.64
N ASP A 42 4.72 14.21 23.36
CA ASP A 42 3.60 14.96 22.77
C ASP A 42 3.10 16.02 23.77
N PRO A 43 2.90 17.27 23.34
CA PRO A 43 2.56 18.37 24.29
C PRO A 43 1.18 18.22 24.92
N THR A 44 0.27 17.46 24.32
CA THR A 44 -1.11 17.27 24.80
C THR A 44 -1.26 16.04 25.69
N THR A 45 -0.55 14.95 25.36
CA THR A 45 -0.71 13.64 26.02
C THR A 45 0.48 13.20 26.85
N GLU A 46 1.62 13.87 26.70
CA GLU A 46 2.92 13.51 27.28
C GLU A 46 3.44 12.12 26.82
N LEU A 47 2.76 11.49 25.86
CA LEU A 47 3.20 10.22 25.31
C LEU A 47 4.42 10.42 24.41
N ASP A 48 5.30 9.41 24.42
CA ASP A 48 6.47 9.38 23.56
C ASP A 48 6.09 9.21 22.09
N VAL A 49 6.44 10.20 21.28
CA VAL A 49 6.35 10.17 19.83
C VAL A 49 7.75 10.07 19.25
N TYR A 50 7.92 9.19 18.29
CA TYR A 50 9.17 8.99 17.57
C TYR A 50 9.03 9.55 16.15
N ARG A 51 9.74 10.61 15.82
CA ARG A 51 9.93 11.01 14.43
C ARG A 51 10.99 10.09 13.83
N LEU A 52 10.62 9.35 12.79
CA LEU A 52 11.44 8.27 12.23
C LEU A 52 12.37 8.74 11.10
N THR A 53 11.96 9.80 10.37
CA THR A 53 12.72 10.35 9.22
C THR A 53 12.95 11.84 9.38
N ASP A 54 14.00 12.37 8.75
CA ASP A 54 14.30 13.80 8.78
C ASP A 54 13.36 14.57 7.83
N PRO A 55 12.64 15.62 8.30
CA PRO A 55 11.75 16.45 7.47
C PRO A 55 12.50 17.35 6.47
N ALA A 56 13.83 17.35 6.44
CA ALA A 56 14.59 17.93 5.33
C ALA A 56 14.27 17.22 4.00
N HIS A 57 13.85 15.95 4.06
CA HIS A 57 13.47 15.11 2.93
C HIS A 57 12.00 14.67 3.06
N SER A 58 11.29 14.65 1.93
CA SER A 58 9.92 14.12 1.92
C SER A 58 9.94 12.60 2.08
N SER A 59 9.32 12.09 3.14
CA SER A 59 9.16 10.67 3.40
C SER A 59 7.67 10.34 3.53
N THR A 60 7.19 9.40 2.69
CA THR A 60 5.76 9.05 2.64
C THR A 60 5.53 7.54 2.75
N LEU A 61 4.45 7.16 3.42
CA LEU A 61 3.98 5.79 3.46
C LEU A 61 3.28 5.43 2.14
N PRO A 62 3.30 4.16 1.72
CA PRO A 62 2.46 3.67 0.65
C PRO A 62 0.97 3.87 0.95
N ALA A 63 0.12 3.66 -0.06
CA ALA A 63 -1.33 3.69 0.12
C ALA A 63 -1.76 2.82 1.32
N TYR A 64 -2.78 3.27 2.06
CA TYR A 64 -3.17 2.68 3.35
C TYR A 64 -3.56 1.20 3.29
N TYR A 65 -4.02 0.73 2.14
CA TYR A 65 -4.37 -0.66 1.89
C TYR A 65 -3.16 -1.52 1.46
N ASN A 66 -2.02 -0.90 1.19
CA ASN A 66 -0.79 -1.59 0.82
C ASN A 66 -0.01 -2.04 2.06
N ARG A 67 0.62 -3.20 1.93
CA ARG A 67 1.51 -3.71 2.96
C ARG A 67 2.82 -2.93 2.92
N ALA A 68 3.05 -2.09 3.93
CA ALA A 68 4.27 -1.32 4.11
C ALA A 68 5.22 -1.93 5.15
N ILE A 69 4.69 -2.67 6.11
CA ILE A 69 5.42 -3.21 7.26
C ILE A 69 5.51 -4.73 7.12
N ALA A 70 6.69 -5.28 7.35
CA ALA A 70 6.93 -6.72 7.34
C ALA A 70 6.13 -7.42 8.44
N HIS A 71 5.67 -8.65 8.20
CA HIS A 71 4.82 -9.40 9.14
C HIS A 71 5.40 -9.55 10.55
N ASN A 72 6.73 -9.62 10.65
CA ASN A 72 7.45 -9.69 11.93
C ASN A 72 7.67 -8.32 12.56
N SER A 73 7.07 -7.25 12.03
CA SER A 73 7.22 -5.87 12.49
C SER A 73 8.67 -5.36 12.56
N ALA A 74 9.62 -6.04 11.88
CA ALA A 74 11.04 -5.72 11.96
C ALA A 74 11.47 -4.63 10.98
N SER A 75 10.75 -4.43 9.88
CA SER A 75 11.10 -3.43 8.87
C SER A 75 9.87 -2.84 8.18
N MET A 76 10.06 -1.65 7.62
CA MET A 76 9.05 -0.91 6.85
C MET A 76 9.64 -0.42 5.54
N ILE A 77 8.84 -0.46 4.45
CA ILE A 77 9.16 0.22 3.20
C ILE A 77 8.40 1.54 3.12
N PHE A 78 9.03 2.54 2.55
CA PHE A 78 8.47 3.87 2.36
C PHE A 78 9.13 4.55 1.17
N CYS A 79 8.56 5.66 0.71
CA CYS A 79 9.14 6.50 -0.33
C CYS A 79 9.89 7.67 0.31
N CYS A 80 11.11 8.00 -0.18
CA CYS A 80 11.87 9.16 0.27
C CYS A 80 12.59 9.84 -0.90
N ASP A 81 12.62 11.18 -0.91
CA ASP A 81 13.28 12.01 -1.94
C ASP A 81 14.71 12.47 -1.56
N ARG A 82 15.34 11.81 -0.60
CA ARG A 82 16.64 12.20 -0.04
C ARG A 82 17.73 12.42 -1.09
N ASN A 83 17.75 11.65 -2.16
CA ASN A 83 18.73 11.72 -3.23
C ASN A 83 18.28 12.58 -4.42
N GLY A 84 17.31 13.48 -4.21
CA GLY A 84 16.81 14.43 -5.20
C GLY A 84 15.59 13.96 -6.00
N SER A 85 15.22 12.67 -5.93
CA SER A 85 14.03 12.11 -6.53
C SER A 85 13.40 11.06 -5.62
N PRO A 86 12.07 10.83 -5.71
CA PRO A 86 11.40 9.80 -4.94
C PRO A 86 11.98 8.41 -5.21
N GLN A 87 12.42 7.71 -4.15
CA GLN A 87 12.94 6.34 -4.21
C GLN A 87 12.32 5.47 -3.11
N ALA A 88 12.26 4.16 -3.36
CA ALA A 88 11.87 3.20 -2.34
C ALA A 88 13.00 3.04 -1.32
N HIS A 89 12.66 3.11 -0.05
CA HIS A 89 13.55 2.89 1.08
C HIS A 89 13.02 1.80 1.99
N ARG A 90 13.92 1.09 2.66
CA ARG A 90 13.61 0.19 3.78
C ARG A 90 14.18 0.78 5.06
N MET A 91 13.39 0.81 6.12
CA MET A 91 13.84 1.13 7.47
C MET A 91 13.87 -0.13 8.31
N ASP A 92 14.94 -0.35 9.07
CA ASP A 92 14.97 -1.29 10.19
C ASP A 92 14.26 -0.62 11.38
N LEU A 93 13.18 -1.20 11.86
CA LEU A 93 12.33 -0.59 12.90
C LEU A 93 12.90 -0.74 14.32
N LYS A 94 13.98 -1.50 14.48
CA LYS A 94 14.72 -1.61 15.76
C LYS A 94 15.81 -0.57 15.85
N THR A 95 16.59 -0.38 14.79
CA THR A 95 17.74 0.53 14.77
C THR A 95 17.42 1.91 14.23
N GLY A 96 16.38 2.04 13.39
CA GLY A 96 16.05 3.26 12.63
C GLY A 96 16.95 3.50 11.41
N GLU A 97 17.88 2.59 11.12
CA GLU A 97 18.72 2.68 9.93
C GLU A 97 17.89 2.49 8.66
N THR A 98 18.21 3.24 7.62
CA THR A 98 17.50 3.17 6.35
C THR A 98 18.41 2.78 5.20
N ARG A 99 17.85 2.10 4.20
CA ARG A 99 18.55 1.71 2.98
C ARG A 99 17.69 2.00 1.78
N GLU A 100 18.27 2.63 0.76
CA GLU A 100 17.64 2.82 -0.55
C GLU A 100 17.49 1.48 -1.28
N LEU A 101 16.32 1.24 -1.88
CA LEU A 101 15.99 -0.01 -2.57
C LEU A 101 15.76 0.16 -4.07
N SER A 102 15.65 1.40 -4.56
CA SER A 102 15.43 1.69 -5.99
C SER A 102 16.32 2.85 -6.45
N ASP A 103 16.58 2.88 -7.74
CA ASP A 103 17.20 4.00 -8.45
C ASP A 103 16.49 4.09 -9.80
N VAL A 104 15.31 4.70 -9.79
CA VAL A 104 14.40 4.81 -10.95
C VAL A 104 13.88 6.23 -11.07
N ASN A 105 13.46 6.61 -12.27
CA ASN A 105 12.76 7.86 -12.48
C ASN A 105 11.26 7.66 -12.22
N ASP A 106 10.58 8.72 -11.75
CA ASP A 106 9.12 8.79 -11.60
C ASP A 106 8.51 7.66 -10.75
N LEU A 107 9.18 7.29 -9.63
CA LEU A 107 8.63 6.32 -8.69
C LEU A 107 7.34 6.85 -8.07
N ASP A 108 6.26 6.07 -8.17
CA ASP A 108 5.02 6.32 -7.45
C ASP A 108 5.11 5.71 -6.04
N GLY A 109 5.43 6.52 -5.05
CA GLY A 109 5.55 6.08 -3.66
C GLY A 109 4.27 5.47 -3.10
N SER A 110 3.09 5.88 -3.57
CA SER A 110 1.81 5.33 -3.15
C SER A 110 1.61 3.88 -3.59
N SER A 111 2.27 3.48 -4.67
CA SER A 111 2.19 2.13 -5.26
C SER A 111 3.07 1.09 -4.56
N LEU A 112 4.00 1.49 -3.71
CA LEU A 112 4.87 0.56 -2.99
C LEU A 112 4.03 -0.46 -2.20
N THR A 113 4.34 -1.75 -2.34
CA THR A 113 3.66 -2.81 -1.60
C THR A 113 4.55 -4.03 -1.43
N LEU A 114 4.70 -4.53 -0.19
CA LEU A 114 5.40 -5.77 0.11
C LEU A 114 4.59 -6.99 -0.38
N THR A 115 5.28 -8.00 -0.86
CA THR A 115 4.68 -9.33 -1.04
C THR A 115 4.38 -9.99 0.31
N PRO A 116 3.43 -10.94 0.39
CA PRO A 116 3.10 -11.61 1.65
C PRO A 116 4.26 -12.31 2.34
N ASP A 117 5.24 -12.79 1.60
CA ASP A 117 6.44 -13.45 2.14
C ASP A 117 7.55 -12.47 2.60
N ASN A 118 7.33 -11.15 2.44
CA ASN A 118 8.27 -10.06 2.75
C ASN A 118 9.62 -10.13 2.00
N ARG A 119 9.74 -10.97 0.95
CA ARG A 119 10.98 -11.11 0.18
C ARG A 119 11.09 -10.11 -0.95
N TRP A 120 9.94 -9.64 -1.45
CA TRP A 120 9.82 -8.78 -2.59
C TRP A 120 8.90 -7.61 -2.30
N PHE A 121 8.99 -6.59 -3.11
CA PHE A 121 8.00 -5.52 -3.18
C PHE A 121 7.74 -5.13 -4.62
N CYS A 122 6.54 -4.61 -4.88
CA CYS A 122 6.13 -4.11 -6.19
C CYS A 122 5.93 -2.60 -6.13
N TYR A 123 6.12 -1.95 -7.27
CA TYR A 123 5.91 -0.52 -7.44
C TYR A 123 5.79 -0.14 -8.91
N PHE A 124 5.19 1.01 -9.16
CA PHE A 124 5.25 1.66 -10.45
C PHE A 124 6.34 2.73 -10.49
N ALA A 125 7.05 2.80 -11.61
CA ALA A 125 7.90 3.93 -12.00
C ALA A 125 7.51 4.35 -13.42
N GLY A 126 6.96 5.56 -13.55
CA GLY A 126 6.33 6.00 -14.79
C GLY A 126 5.24 5.00 -15.22
N ARG A 127 5.39 4.42 -16.41
CA ARG A 127 4.46 3.45 -17.01
C ARG A 127 4.78 1.98 -16.69
N GLN A 128 5.92 1.70 -16.04
CA GLN A 128 6.39 0.35 -15.81
C GLN A 128 6.06 -0.14 -14.40
N LEU A 129 5.54 -1.35 -14.30
CA LEU A 129 5.41 -2.10 -13.06
C LEU A 129 6.68 -2.90 -12.83
N PHE A 130 7.28 -2.71 -11.68
CA PHE A 130 8.46 -3.45 -11.24
C PHE A 130 8.14 -4.37 -10.05
N MET A 131 8.91 -5.47 -9.97
CA MET A 131 9.07 -6.25 -8.75
C MET A 131 10.55 -6.25 -8.37
N SER A 132 10.84 -5.91 -7.13
CA SER A 132 12.21 -5.83 -6.62
C SER A 132 12.40 -6.68 -5.37
N THR A 133 13.61 -7.21 -5.20
CA THR A 133 14.02 -7.84 -3.93
C THR A 133 14.25 -6.79 -2.85
N MET A 134 14.25 -7.21 -1.58
CA MET A 134 14.65 -6.34 -0.47
C MET A 134 16.15 -5.96 -0.47
N ALA A 135 16.92 -6.43 -1.46
CA ALA A 135 18.28 -6.00 -1.76
C ALA A 135 18.37 -4.93 -2.86
N GLY A 136 17.23 -4.59 -3.51
CA GLY A 136 17.16 -3.57 -4.57
C GLY A 136 17.36 -4.14 -6.00
N HIS A 137 17.29 -5.46 -6.20
CA HIS A 137 17.34 -6.04 -7.54
C HIS A 137 15.95 -6.05 -8.16
N ALA A 138 15.69 -5.07 -9.02
CA ALA A 138 14.41 -4.90 -9.69
C ALA A 138 14.36 -5.59 -11.05
N LYS A 139 13.19 -6.13 -11.40
CA LYS A 139 12.84 -6.58 -12.75
C LYS A 139 11.53 -5.95 -13.20
N PRO A 140 11.41 -5.51 -14.46
CA PRO A 140 10.13 -5.09 -15.00
C PRO A 140 9.21 -6.30 -15.16
N LEU A 141 7.93 -6.11 -14.83
CA LEU A 141 6.89 -7.13 -14.99
C LEU A 141 5.90 -6.78 -16.10
N TYR A 142 5.59 -5.50 -16.25
CA TYR A 142 4.56 -5.04 -17.17
C TYR A 142 4.79 -3.58 -17.53
N GLU A 143 4.44 -3.21 -18.75
CA GLU A 143 4.39 -1.83 -19.20
C GLU A 143 2.96 -1.48 -19.62
N VAL A 144 2.43 -0.36 -19.11
CA VAL A 144 1.13 0.17 -19.51
C VAL A 144 1.16 0.48 -21.01
N PRO A 145 0.28 -0.09 -21.85
CA PRO A 145 0.30 0.11 -23.30
C PRO A 145 0.14 1.57 -23.71
N GLU A 146 0.66 1.91 -24.87
CA GLU A 146 0.48 3.24 -25.46
C GLU A 146 -1.01 3.58 -25.60
N GLY A 147 -1.36 4.84 -25.32
CA GLY A 147 -2.75 5.31 -25.29
C GLY A 147 -3.55 4.94 -24.04
N TRP A 148 -2.98 4.16 -23.12
CA TRP A 148 -3.53 3.91 -21.80
C TRP A 148 -2.74 4.65 -20.73
N GLU A 149 -3.44 5.08 -19.69
CA GLU A 149 -2.87 5.72 -18.50
C GLU A 149 -3.17 4.87 -17.27
N ARG A 150 -2.25 4.86 -16.33
CA ARG A 150 -2.42 4.20 -15.04
C ARG A 150 -3.43 4.96 -14.18
N CYS A 151 -4.41 4.26 -13.61
CA CYS A 151 -5.24 4.80 -12.53
C CYS A 151 -4.55 4.66 -11.17
N PRO A 152 -4.94 5.47 -10.16
CA PRO A 152 -4.44 5.31 -8.79
C PRO A 152 -4.69 3.91 -8.24
N GLY A 153 -3.70 3.39 -7.54
CA GLY A 153 -3.77 2.13 -6.82
C GLY A 153 -3.07 0.96 -7.51
N LEU A 154 -2.15 0.36 -6.79
CA LEU A 154 -1.53 -0.93 -7.05
C LEU A 154 -1.65 -1.76 -5.78
N THR A 155 -2.01 -3.02 -5.88
CA THR A 155 -2.00 -3.96 -4.76
C THR A 155 -1.40 -5.30 -5.18
N VAL A 156 -0.78 -5.99 -4.25
CA VAL A 156 -0.40 -7.40 -4.40
C VAL A 156 -1.42 -8.26 -3.67
N GLY A 157 -1.92 -9.28 -4.34
CA GLY A 157 -2.88 -10.21 -3.77
C GLY A 157 -2.40 -10.86 -2.47
N PRO A 158 -3.31 -11.23 -1.55
CA PRO A 158 -2.96 -11.87 -0.28
C PRO A 158 -2.20 -13.19 -0.43
N ASP A 159 -2.35 -13.85 -1.57
CA ASP A 159 -1.64 -15.07 -1.95
C ASP A 159 -0.24 -14.82 -2.55
N GLY A 160 0.11 -13.55 -2.81
CA GLY A 160 1.40 -13.18 -3.39
C GLY A 160 1.59 -13.58 -4.85
N THR A 161 0.53 -13.92 -5.56
CA THR A 161 0.64 -14.44 -6.94
C THR A 161 0.52 -13.37 -8.01
N HIS A 162 -0.26 -12.31 -7.76
CA HIS A 162 -0.56 -11.27 -8.74
C HIS A 162 -0.48 -9.86 -8.15
N ALA A 163 -0.01 -8.93 -8.98
CA ALA A 163 -0.26 -7.49 -8.81
C ALA A 163 -1.55 -7.13 -9.53
N THR A 164 -2.35 -6.24 -8.93
CA THR A 164 -3.65 -5.78 -9.47
C THR A 164 -3.70 -4.26 -9.47
N PHE A 165 -4.08 -3.68 -10.59
CA PHE A 165 -4.21 -2.23 -10.79
C PHE A 165 -5.26 -1.94 -11.85
N ALA A 166 -5.55 -0.66 -12.10
CA ALA A 166 -6.43 -0.22 -13.15
C ALA A 166 -5.72 0.70 -14.14
N GLU A 167 -6.15 0.66 -15.38
CA GLU A 167 -5.73 1.54 -16.48
C GLU A 167 -6.95 2.18 -17.11
N ARG A 168 -6.77 3.38 -17.67
CA ARG A 168 -7.84 4.10 -18.39
C ARG A 168 -7.38 4.59 -19.75
N GLN A 169 -8.36 4.76 -20.63
CA GLN A 169 -8.25 5.46 -21.91
C GLN A 169 -9.49 6.36 -22.03
N GLY A 170 -9.32 7.64 -21.73
CA GLY A 170 -10.44 8.55 -21.52
C GLY A 170 -11.31 8.08 -20.34
N GLU A 171 -12.63 7.98 -20.57
CA GLU A 171 -13.59 7.49 -19.55
C GLU A 171 -13.62 5.96 -19.41
N LYS A 172 -13.14 5.24 -20.44
CA LYS A 172 -13.06 3.78 -20.40
C LYS A 172 -11.91 3.34 -19.50
N SER A 173 -12.14 2.36 -18.65
CA SER A 173 -11.07 1.76 -17.83
C SER A 173 -11.14 0.25 -17.80
N ARG A 174 -10.02 -0.37 -17.39
CA ARG A 174 -9.91 -1.81 -17.22
C ARG A 174 -9.12 -2.17 -15.95
N LEU A 175 -9.52 -3.24 -15.29
CA LEU A 175 -8.75 -3.87 -14.24
C LEU A 175 -7.78 -4.88 -14.86
N VAL A 176 -6.53 -4.81 -14.47
CA VAL A 176 -5.45 -5.68 -14.96
C VAL A 176 -4.86 -6.44 -13.78
N MET A 177 -4.63 -7.72 -13.97
CA MET A 177 -3.84 -8.58 -13.08
C MET A 177 -2.57 -9.03 -13.80
N VAL A 178 -1.44 -8.91 -13.14
CA VAL A 178 -0.12 -9.32 -13.64
C VAL A 178 0.47 -10.38 -12.73
N ALA A 179 0.78 -11.55 -13.27
CA ALA A 179 1.42 -12.64 -12.53
C ALA A 179 2.85 -12.25 -12.14
N LEU A 180 3.19 -12.29 -10.84
CA LEU A 180 4.47 -11.82 -10.32
C LEU A 180 5.67 -12.65 -10.80
N VAL A 181 5.48 -13.93 -11.05
CA VAL A 181 6.57 -14.83 -11.49
C VAL A 181 6.89 -14.63 -12.97
N GLN A 182 5.87 -14.61 -13.82
CA GLN A 182 6.01 -14.67 -15.29
C GLN A 182 5.79 -13.33 -15.98
N GLY A 183 5.22 -12.33 -15.28
CA GLY A 183 4.83 -11.05 -15.89
C GLY A 183 3.62 -11.14 -16.83
N ALA A 184 2.96 -12.30 -16.91
CA ALA A 184 1.78 -12.48 -17.74
C ALA A 184 0.63 -11.59 -17.23
N ALA A 185 0.16 -10.71 -18.10
CA ALA A 185 -0.93 -9.79 -17.80
C ALA A 185 -2.25 -10.28 -18.39
N ARG A 186 -3.36 -10.06 -17.66
CA ARG A 186 -4.71 -10.29 -18.16
C ARG A 186 -5.65 -9.18 -17.73
N VAL A 187 -6.58 -8.81 -18.60
CA VAL A 187 -7.69 -7.93 -18.27
C VAL A 187 -8.75 -8.74 -17.54
N VAL A 188 -9.12 -8.30 -16.34
CA VAL A 188 -10.16 -8.92 -15.51
C VAL A 188 -11.54 -8.38 -15.88
N SER A 189 -11.65 -7.06 -16.00
CA SER A 189 -12.93 -6.40 -16.25
C SER A 189 -12.71 -5.07 -16.94
N GLU A 190 -13.67 -4.66 -17.78
CA GLU A 190 -13.72 -3.33 -18.40
C GLU A 190 -14.98 -2.58 -17.93
N ALA A 191 -14.93 -1.25 -17.93
CA ALA A 191 -16.04 -0.38 -17.58
C ALA A 191 -16.02 0.92 -18.38
N PRO A 192 -17.20 1.52 -18.69
CA PRO A 192 -17.31 2.84 -19.30
C PRO A 192 -17.20 3.98 -18.27
N PHE A 193 -16.46 3.74 -17.20
CA PHE A 193 -16.16 4.71 -16.14
C PHE A 193 -14.80 4.38 -15.52
N VAL A 194 -14.17 5.34 -14.88
CA VAL A 194 -12.85 5.17 -14.28
C VAL A 194 -12.92 4.29 -13.04
N MET A 195 -12.20 3.18 -13.07
CA MET A 195 -11.94 2.30 -11.92
C MET A 195 -10.61 2.68 -11.28
N SER A 196 -10.52 2.62 -9.96
CA SER A 196 -9.31 2.93 -9.23
C SER A 196 -9.19 2.14 -7.92
N HIS A 197 -8.02 2.15 -7.31
CA HIS A 197 -7.76 1.56 -5.99
C HIS A 197 -8.25 0.11 -5.87
N PRO A 198 -7.86 -0.81 -6.75
CA PRO A 198 -8.28 -2.20 -6.65
C PRO A 198 -7.63 -2.87 -5.44
N ILE A 199 -8.43 -3.62 -4.66
CA ILE A 199 -7.99 -4.33 -3.46
C ILE A 199 -8.50 -5.77 -3.53
N PRO A 200 -7.65 -6.77 -3.81
CA PRO A 200 -8.02 -8.18 -3.80
C PRO A 200 -8.56 -8.60 -2.43
N ARG A 201 -9.67 -9.34 -2.44
CA ARG A 201 -10.31 -9.87 -1.24
C ARG A 201 -9.50 -11.02 -0.67
N PRO A 202 -9.12 -11.02 0.62
CA PRO A 202 -8.49 -12.16 1.25
C PRO A 202 -9.37 -13.42 1.17
N MET A 203 -8.74 -14.59 0.98
CA MET A 203 -9.39 -15.91 0.95
C MET A 203 -10.47 -16.09 -0.13
N ARG A 204 -10.65 -15.13 -1.04
CA ARG A 204 -11.67 -15.15 -2.11
C ARG A 204 -11.09 -14.62 -3.42
N ALA A 205 -11.50 -15.20 -4.54
CA ALA A 205 -11.11 -14.76 -5.87
C ALA A 205 -11.96 -13.55 -6.33
N GLN A 206 -11.91 -12.45 -5.57
CA GLN A 206 -12.68 -11.23 -5.81
C GLN A 206 -11.80 -9.99 -5.64
N ILE A 207 -12.14 -8.93 -6.35
CA ILE A 207 -11.44 -7.66 -6.33
C ILE A 207 -12.44 -6.56 -6.01
N LEU A 208 -12.18 -5.78 -4.96
CA LEU A 208 -12.85 -4.53 -4.65
C LEU A 208 -12.20 -3.42 -5.48
N PHE A 209 -12.96 -2.45 -5.97
CA PHE A 209 -12.43 -1.25 -6.60
C PHE A 209 -13.35 -0.05 -6.40
N ARG A 210 -12.84 1.15 -6.61
CA ARG A 210 -13.58 2.41 -6.50
C ARG A 210 -14.07 2.88 -7.86
N ARG A 211 -15.27 3.47 -7.85
CA ARG A 211 -15.77 4.38 -8.87
C ARG A 211 -16.00 5.74 -8.21
N GLY A 212 -15.07 6.67 -8.37
CA GLY A 212 -15.07 7.93 -7.61
C GLY A 212 -14.95 7.70 -6.11
N ASP A 213 -15.42 8.66 -5.32
CA ASP A 213 -15.36 8.63 -3.85
C ASP A 213 -16.63 8.07 -3.20
N GLU A 214 -17.70 7.84 -3.96
CA GLU A 214 -19.01 7.47 -3.44
C GLU A 214 -19.32 5.98 -3.53
N ALA A 215 -18.65 5.27 -4.44
CA ALA A 215 -19.04 3.91 -4.76
C ALA A 215 -17.89 2.91 -4.72
N LEU A 216 -18.12 1.81 -4.00
CA LEU A 216 -17.30 0.61 -4.06
C LEU A 216 -17.99 -0.45 -4.90
N TRP A 217 -17.22 -1.09 -5.73
CA TRP A 217 -17.63 -2.15 -6.61
C TRP A 217 -16.82 -3.41 -6.35
N MET A 218 -17.41 -4.55 -6.63
CA MET A 218 -16.73 -5.85 -6.62
C MET A 218 -16.88 -6.56 -7.96
N VAL A 219 -15.86 -7.34 -8.29
CA VAL A 219 -15.86 -8.27 -9.44
C VAL A 219 -15.11 -9.54 -9.04
N ASN A 220 -15.51 -10.69 -9.55
CA ASN A 220 -14.69 -11.89 -9.42
C ASN A 220 -13.41 -11.76 -10.23
N SER A 221 -12.35 -12.44 -9.80
CA SER A 221 -11.06 -12.41 -10.51
C SER A 221 -11.14 -12.93 -11.94
N ASP A 222 -12.16 -13.72 -12.29
CA ASP A 222 -12.45 -14.17 -13.67
C ASP A 222 -13.25 -13.15 -14.50
N GLY A 223 -13.61 -11.99 -13.92
CA GLY A 223 -14.38 -10.94 -14.56
C GLY A 223 -15.91 -11.05 -14.40
N THR A 224 -16.39 -12.12 -13.80
CA THR A 224 -17.84 -12.34 -13.59
C THR A 224 -18.36 -11.59 -12.37
N GLN A 225 -19.67 -11.51 -12.21
CA GLN A 225 -20.39 -10.98 -11.03
C GLN A 225 -19.97 -9.55 -10.63
N LYS A 226 -19.69 -8.70 -11.61
CA LYS A 226 -19.40 -7.28 -11.34
C LYS A 226 -20.65 -6.60 -10.77
N ARG A 227 -20.54 -6.02 -9.56
CA ARG A 227 -21.63 -5.35 -8.87
C ARG A 227 -21.18 -4.23 -7.95
N GLN A 228 -22.05 -3.26 -7.74
CA GLN A 228 -21.86 -2.23 -6.73
C GLN A 228 -22.23 -2.78 -5.34
N LEU A 229 -21.45 -2.43 -4.33
CA LEU A 229 -21.80 -2.71 -2.93
C LEU A 229 -22.88 -1.74 -2.45
N LYS A 230 -23.81 -2.24 -1.65
CA LYS A 230 -24.82 -1.41 -0.98
C LYS A 230 -24.22 -0.89 0.31
N LEU A 231 -23.82 0.38 0.32
CA LEU A 231 -23.20 1.06 1.44
C LEU A 231 -24.10 2.19 1.94
N ALA A 232 -23.82 2.71 3.14
CA ALA A 232 -24.45 3.93 3.63
C ALA A 232 -24.22 5.10 2.67
N ALA A 233 -25.17 6.04 2.62
CA ALA A 233 -25.07 7.23 1.79
C ALA A 233 -23.91 8.14 2.23
N GLY A 234 -23.28 8.83 1.26
CA GLY A 234 -22.15 9.72 1.47
C GLY A 234 -20.89 9.24 0.77
N ARG A 235 -19.76 9.89 1.04
CA ARG A 235 -18.46 9.49 0.51
C ARG A 235 -17.89 8.32 1.31
N VAL A 236 -17.18 7.45 0.61
CA VAL A 236 -16.41 6.37 1.23
C VAL A 236 -14.98 6.85 1.42
N GLY A 237 -14.56 7.00 2.66
CA GLY A 237 -13.17 7.29 3.02
C GLY A 237 -12.25 6.07 2.88
N SER A 238 -11.36 5.84 3.82
CA SER A 238 -10.53 4.63 3.85
C SER A 238 -11.41 3.38 3.88
N ALA A 239 -11.09 2.39 3.05
CA ALA A 239 -11.82 1.13 3.02
C ALA A 239 -10.82 -0.03 2.83
N ASN A 240 -10.88 -1.04 3.70
CA ASN A 240 -10.00 -2.20 3.60
C ASN A 240 -10.69 -3.46 4.13
N TRP A 241 -10.23 -4.62 3.65
CA TRP A 241 -10.71 -5.92 4.09
C TRP A 241 -10.22 -6.28 5.49
N ALA A 242 -11.10 -6.88 6.30
CA ALA A 242 -10.65 -7.70 7.42
C ALA A 242 -9.76 -8.84 6.90
N THR A 243 -8.80 -9.30 7.71
CA THR A 243 -7.80 -10.30 7.28
C THR A 243 -8.41 -11.64 6.86
N ASP A 244 -9.56 -12.00 7.41
CA ASP A 244 -10.33 -13.20 7.05
C ASP A 244 -11.14 -13.05 5.76
N GLY A 245 -11.16 -11.83 5.17
CA GLY A 245 -11.90 -11.52 3.96
C GLY A 245 -13.42 -11.57 4.09
N LYS A 246 -13.99 -11.75 5.29
CA LYS A 246 -15.44 -11.83 5.46
C LYS A 246 -16.10 -10.47 5.36
N SER A 247 -15.47 -9.45 5.92
CA SER A 247 -16.02 -8.11 5.94
C SER A 247 -15.06 -7.06 5.40
N LEU A 248 -15.63 -5.96 4.96
CA LEU A 248 -14.96 -4.74 4.56
C LEU A 248 -15.28 -3.65 5.58
N LEU A 249 -14.25 -3.08 6.20
CA LEU A 249 -14.41 -1.92 7.06
C LEU A 249 -14.15 -0.65 6.25
N TYR A 250 -14.97 0.36 6.46
CA TYR A 250 -14.82 1.62 5.76
C TYR A 250 -15.26 2.81 6.60
N LEU A 251 -14.71 3.98 6.28
CA LEU A 251 -15.11 5.26 6.85
C LEU A 251 -16.25 5.84 5.99
N SER A 252 -17.43 5.98 6.56
CA SER A 252 -18.56 6.67 5.93
C SER A 252 -18.53 8.14 6.30
N ILE A 253 -18.43 8.99 5.28
CA ILE A 253 -18.34 10.45 5.42
C ILE A 253 -19.63 11.04 4.87
N PRO A 254 -20.57 11.50 5.74
CA PRO A 254 -21.82 12.09 5.31
C PRO A 254 -21.60 13.31 4.41
N ALA A 255 -22.54 13.55 3.49
CA ALA A 255 -22.54 14.77 2.66
C ALA A 255 -22.82 16.04 3.51
N ASP A 256 -23.67 15.89 4.52
CA ASP A 256 -23.95 16.95 5.50
C ASP A 256 -22.80 17.05 6.51
N PRO A 257 -22.08 18.17 6.56
CA PRO A 257 -20.93 18.36 7.46
C PRO A 257 -21.32 18.38 8.95
N MET A 258 -22.60 18.58 9.27
CA MET A 258 -23.12 18.49 10.64
C MET A 258 -23.27 17.07 11.14
N GLN A 259 -23.27 16.09 10.25
CA GLN A 259 -23.34 14.68 10.59
C GLN A 259 -21.94 14.14 10.89
N ILE A 260 -21.89 13.15 11.78
CA ILE A 260 -20.63 12.56 12.28
C ILE A 260 -20.16 11.47 11.31
N THR A 261 -18.86 11.48 11.00
CA THR A 261 -18.22 10.35 10.29
C THR A 261 -18.30 9.07 11.13
N THR A 262 -18.48 7.95 10.47
CA THR A 262 -18.67 6.66 11.15
C THR A 262 -17.81 5.58 10.54
N ILE A 263 -17.32 4.66 11.38
CA ILE A 263 -16.75 3.39 10.94
C ILE A 263 -17.92 2.42 10.73
N ARG A 264 -17.95 1.82 9.56
CA ARG A 264 -18.96 0.84 9.16
C ARG A 264 -18.33 -0.45 8.70
N GLU A 265 -19.09 -1.52 8.77
CA GLU A 265 -18.70 -2.86 8.34
C GLU A 265 -19.72 -3.39 7.33
N CYS A 266 -19.24 -3.65 6.13
CA CYS A 266 -20.02 -4.28 5.07
C CYS A 266 -19.61 -5.75 4.93
N VAL A 267 -20.61 -6.66 4.95
CA VAL A 267 -20.45 -8.09 4.64
C VAL A 267 -20.99 -8.33 3.22
N PRO A 268 -20.14 -8.35 2.18
CA PRO A 268 -20.60 -8.38 0.80
C PRO A 268 -21.40 -9.63 0.43
N ASP A 269 -21.16 -10.75 1.10
CA ASP A 269 -21.84 -12.03 0.79
C ASP A 269 -23.31 -12.01 1.20
N THR A 270 -23.68 -11.19 2.19
CA THR A 270 -25.07 -11.02 2.67
C THR A 270 -25.65 -9.65 2.31
N ASN A 271 -24.85 -8.75 1.73
CA ASN A 271 -25.17 -7.33 1.53
C ASN A 271 -25.56 -6.59 2.83
N ALA A 272 -25.12 -7.08 3.98
CA ALA A 272 -25.30 -6.40 5.25
C ALA A 272 -24.29 -5.26 5.38
N ASP A 273 -24.77 -4.09 5.80
CA ASP A 273 -23.95 -2.91 6.13
C ASP A 273 -24.38 -2.38 7.49
N SER A 274 -23.47 -2.37 8.45
CA SER A 274 -23.76 -2.07 9.84
C SER A 274 -22.83 -0.97 10.40
N LEU A 275 -23.38 -0.18 11.34
CA LEU A 275 -22.60 0.80 12.10
C LEU A 275 -21.73 0.07 13.12
N VAL A 276 -20.40 0.31 13.04
CA VAL A 276 -19.45 -0.18 14.04
C VAL A 276 -19.28 0.88 15.14
N ALA A 277 -18.94 2.12 14.76
CA ALA A 277 -18.71 3.19 15.71
C ALA A 277 -18.92 4.58 15.09
N LYS A 278 -19.32 5.54 15.91
CA LYS A 278 -19.21 6.98 15.63
C LYS A 278 -17.79 7.44 15.95
N THR A 279 -17.25 8.40 15.21
CA THR A 279 -15.88 8.88 15.38
C THR A 279 -15.84 10.38 15.70
N SER A 280 -14.74 10.84 16.28
CA SER A 280 -14.45 12.28 16.42
C SER A 280 -13.95 12.86 15.09
N GLN A 281 -14.83 12.85 14.06
CA GLN A 281 -14.57 13.43 12.73
C GLN A 281 -13.28 12.92 12.07
N TYR A 282 -13.12 11.60 11.98
CA TYR A 282 -11.96 11.01 11.29
C TYR A 282 -11.91 11.43 9.81
N ALA A 283 -10.75 11.88 9.38
CA ALA A 283 -10.42 12.09 7.97
C ALA A 283 -9.90 10.80 7.32
N HIS A 284 -9.15 10.04 8.11
CA HIS A 284 -8.58 8.75 7.72
C HIS A 284 -8.59 7.80 8.91
N PHE A 285 -8.67 6.48 8.67
CA PHE A 285 -8.57 5.48 9.72
C PHE A 285 -7.84 4.22 9.24
N GLY A 286 -7.33 3.47 10.22
CA GLY A 286 -6.78 2.12 10.07
C GLY A 286 -7.31 1.22 11.18
N PHE A 287 -7.07 -0.08 11.07
CA PHE A 287 -7.41 -1.06 12.10
C PHE A 287 -6.35 -2.15 12.21
N ASN A 288 -6.27 -2.79 13.36
CA ASN A 288 -5.37 -3.91 13.60
C ASN A 288 -5.90 -5.21 12.97
N GLN A 289 -5.04 -6.22 12.82
CA GLN A 289 -5.41 -7.47 12.15
C GLN A 289 -6.65 -8.18 12.73
N PRO A 290 -6.80 -8.32 14.07
CA PRO A 290 -8.00 -8.93 14.65
C PRO A 290 -9.23 -8.02 14.64
N VAL A 291 -9.12 -6.79 14.11
CA VAL A 291 -10.20 -5.80 14.03
C VAL A 291 -10.80 -5.50 15.43
N THR A 292 -9.96 -5.45 16.45
CA THR A 292 -10.35 -5.12 17.83
C THR A 292 -10.07 -3.66 18.18
N ALA A 293 -9.21 -2.99 17.41
CA ALA A 293 -8.85 -1.60 17.61
C ALA A 293 -8.83 -0.84 16.28
N PHE A 294 -9.24 0.42 16.36
CA PHE A 294 -9.19 1.38 15.25
C PHE A 294 -8.26 2.53 15.62
N VAL A 295 -7.61 3.10 14.64
CA VAL A 295 -6.85 4.34 14.79
C VAL A 295 -7.35 5.34 13.76
N GLY A 296 -7.50 6.60 14.14
CA GLY A 296 -8.01 7.64 13.25
C GLY A 296 -7.25 8.95 13.41
N ALA A 297 -7.19 9.70 12.30
CA ALA A 297 -6.73 11.08 12.28
C ALA A 297 -7.93 12.01 12.28
N CYS A 298 -8.03 12.87 13.28
CA CYS A 298 -9.10 13.85 13.37
C CYS A 298 -8.96 14.92 12.30
N ARG A 299 -10.07 15.31 11.66
CA ARG A 299 -10.10 16.35 10.63
C ARG A 299 -10.04 17.76 11.21
N SER A 300 -10.41 17.93 12.48
CA SER A 300 -10.51 19.25 13.10
C SER A 300 -9.15 19.92 13.22
N ALA A 301 -9.00 21.10 12.62
CA ALA A 301 -7.81 21.93 12.79
C ALA A 301 -7.60 22.40 14.25
N ALA A 302 -8.68 22.49 15.04
CA ALA A 302 -8.60 22.85 16.46
C ALA A 302 -8.12 21.68 17.34
N SER A 303 -8.22 20.44 16.85
CA SER A 303 -7.78 19.23 17.56
C SER A 303 -7.19 18.24 16.55
N PRO A 304 -6.00 18.53 15.99
CA PRO A 304 -5.39 17.72 14.92
C PRO A 304 -4.71 16.48 15.51
N THR A 305 -5.49 15.56 16.07
CA THR A 305 -5.01 14.46 16.87
C THR A 305 -5.14 13.11 16.17
N ILE A 306 -4.24 12.20 16.51
CA ILE A 306 -4.38 10.76 16.27
C ILE A 306 -5.10 10.17 17.49
N LEU A 307 -6.14 9.42 17.21
CA LEU A 307 -7.01 8.80 18.22
C LEU A 307 -6.95 7.28 18.05
N ILE A 308 -6.97 6.54 19.16
CA ILE A 308 -7.19 5.10 19.18
C ILE A 308 -8.57 4.82 19.77
N MET A 309 -9.29 3.86 19.17
CA MET A 309 -10.60 3.40 19.65
C MET A 309 -10.60 1.88 19.80
N LEU A 310 -11.02 1.38 20.95
CA LEU A 310 -11.27 -0.05 21.13
C LEU A 310 -12.69 -0.39 20.62
N ARG A 311 -12.80 -1.41 19.78
CA ARG A 311 -14.08 -1.83 19.17
C ARG A 311 -15.12 -2.23 20.21
N SER A 312 -14.70 -2.87 21.31
CA SER A 312 -15.59 -3.35 22.37
C SER A 312 -16.27 -2.20 23.13
N THR A 313 -15.49 -1.21 23.54
CA THR A 313 -15.97 -0.09 24.37
C THR A 313 -16.42 1.11 23.55
N LYS A 314 -15.95 1.22 22.29
CA LYS A 314 -16.13 2.40 21.40
C LYS A 314 -15.62 3.70 22.02
N ARG A 315 -14.72 3.62 22.99
CA ARG A 315 -14.08 4.78 23.62
C ARG A 315 -12.86 5.18 22.83
N GLU A 316 -12.75 6.47 22.55
CA GLU A 316 -11.57 7.09 21.95
C GLU A 316 -10.61 7.59 23.01
N LEU A 317 -9.32 7.38 22.77
CA LEU A 317 -8.22 7.94 23.53
C LEU A 317 -7.32 8.72 22.59
N THR A 318 -6.92 9.91 22.98
CA THR A 318 -5.96 10.72 22.24
C THR A 318 -4.56 10.15 22.43
N LEU A 319 -3.85 9.92 21.33
CA LEU A 319 -2.47 9.43 21.35
C LEU A 319 -1.46 10.57 21.20
N CYS A 320 -1.64 11.40 20.20
CA CYS A 320 -0.76 12.56 19.93
C CYS A 320 -1.40 13.52 18.94
N GLU A 321 -0.81 14.69 18.79
CA GLU A 321 -1.14 15.60 17.71
C GLU A 321 -0.44 15.19 16.41
N HIS A 322 -1.18 15.09 15.29
CA HIS A 322 -0.55 14.88 13.97
C HIS A 322 -0.12 16.21 13.33
N LYS A 323 -0.83 17.30 13.54
CA LYS A 323 -0.57 18.63 12.95
C LYS A 323 -0.29 18.62 11.44
N ALA A 324 -0.79 17.62 10.71
CA ALA A 324 -0.66 17.57 9.27
C ALA A 324 -1.50 18.67 8.61
N SER A 325 -0.98 19.27 7.55
CA SER A 325 -1.70 20.27 6.76
C SER A 325 -2.98 19.72 6.15
N GLN A 326 -2.97 18.43 5.80
CA GLN A 326 -4.12 17.67 5.33
C GLN A 326 -4.26 16.40 6.17
N PRO A 327 -5.28 16.29 7.03
CA PRO A 327 -5.46 15.12 7.88
C PRO A 327 -5.57 13.78 7.13
N GLU A 328 -6.07 13.81 5.88
CA GLU A 328 -6.18 12.65 5.00
C GLU A 328 -4.82 12.03 4.65
N MET A 329 -3.75 12.82 4.62
CA MET A 329 -2.40 12.33 4.32
C MET A 329 -1.79 11.50 5.46
N THR A 330 -2.28 11.63 6.68
CA THR A 330 -1.66 10.99 7.85
C THR A 330 -1.58 9.47 7.75
N ALA A 331 -2.55 8.84 7.10
CA ALA A 331 -2.62 7.41 6.82
C ALA A 331 -2.19 6.52 8.02
N PRO A 332 -2.79 6.70 9.22
CA PRO A 332 -2.37 6.00 10.42
C PRO A 332 -2.59 4.49 10.28
N ARG A 333 -1.62 3.69 10.70
CA ARG A 333 -1.66 2.23 10.60
C ARG A 333 -0.96 1.52 11.75
N PHE A 334 -1.50 0.39 12.14
CA PHE A 334 -0.85 -0.48 13.12
C PHE A 334 0.31 -1.27 12.50
N SER A 335 1.30 -1.59 13.33
CA SER A 335 2.21 -2.70 13.02
C SER A 335 1.46 -4.04 13.03
N PRO A 336 1.94 -5.07 12.31
CA PRO A 336 1.30 -6.39 12.31
C PRO A 336 1.13 -7.02 13.69
N ASP A 337 2.07 -6.79 14.62
CA ASP A 337 2.00 -7.21 16.03
C ASP A 337 1.10 -6.32 16.90
N THR A 338 0.52 -5.27 16.33
CA THR A 338 -0.33 -4.29 17.02
C THR A 338 0.36 -3.48 18.14
N GLN A 339 1.68 -3.64 18.33
CA GLN A 339 2.41 -2.98 19.41
C GLN A 339 2.81 -1.54 19.09
N ARG A 340 2.75 -1.16 17.80
CA ARG A 340 3.15 0.16 17.33
C ARG A 340 2.13 0.73 16.36
N LEU A 341 2.07 2.05 16.36
CA LEU A 341 1.35 2.84 15.39
C LEU A 341 2.34 3.64 14.55
N TYR A 342 2.06 3.75 13.25
CA TYR A 342 2.82 4.59 12.34
C TYR A 342 1.88 5.52 11.58
N PHE A 343 2.33 6.74 11.35
CA PHE A 343 1.62 7.74 10.54
C PHE A 343 2.62 8.68 9.87
N GLN A 344 2.14 9.51 8.97
CA GLN A 344 2.96 10.56 8.36
C GLN A 344 2.37 11.95 8.62
N SER A 345 3.23 12.97 8.64
CA SER A 345 2.82 14.36 8.81
C SER A 345 3.88 15.30 8.24
N ASP A 346 3.42 16.41 7.69
CA ASP A 346 4.23 17.54 7.23
C ASP A 346 4.36 18.67 8.27
N ARG A 347 4.10 18.36 9.54
CA ARG A 347 4.12 19.30 10.68
C ARG A 347 5.43 20.08 10.85
N GLU A 348 6.55 19.57 10.33
CA GLU A 348 7.88 20.18 10.38
C GLU A 348 8.35 20.67 8.99
N GLY A 349 7.44 20.80 8.01
CA GLY A 349 7.70 21.29 6.66
C GLY A 349 7.42 20.24 5.59
N LYS A 350 8.32 19.28 5.33
CA LYS A 350 8.06 18.17 4.42
C LYS A 350 7.44 16.98 5.16
N PRO A 351 6.71 16.11 4.45
CA PRO A 351 6.20 14.87 5.03
C PRO A 351 7.32 14.03 5.65
N ALA A 352 7.15 13.67 6.92
CA ALA A 352 8.03 12.77 7.65
C ALA A 352 7.21 11.66 8.30
N LEU A 353 7.86 10.54 8.63
CA LEU A 353 7.25 9.39 9.27
C LEU A 353 7.36 9.50 10.79
N TYR A 354 6.30 9.13 11.46
CA TYR A 354 6.18 9.14 12.92
C TYR A 354 5.69 7.79 13.44
N GLY A 355 5.99 7.50 14.68
CA GLY A 355 5.54 6.27 15.35
C GLY A 355 5.30 6.46 16.85
N LEU A 356 4.45 5.59 17.42
CA LEU A 356 4.17 5.49 18.85
C LEU A 356 4.14 4.02 19.28
N HIS A 357 4.44 3.78 20.56
CA HIS A 357 4.23 2.48 21.20
C HIS A 357 2.82 2.40 21.80
N LEU A 358 2.14 1.28 21.55
CA LEU A 358 0.75 1.07 21.97
C LEU A 358 0.58 0.06 23.12
N GLU A 359 1.65 -0.52 23.61
CA GLU A 359 1.61 -1.62 24.62
C GLU A 359 0.77 -1.29 25.85
N ARG A 360 0.66 0.00 26.21
CA ARG A 360 -0.11 0.46 27.38
C ARG A 360 -1.61 0.61 27.12
N PHE A 361 -2.03 0.58 25.86
CA PHE A 361 -3.42 0.88 25.46
C PHE A 361 -4.20 -0.35 25.01
N LEU A 362 -3.49 -1.43 24.71
CA LEU A 362 -4.06 -2.66 24.22
C LEU A 362 -3.80 -3.73 25.28
N GLU A 363 -4.83 -4.12 26.01
CA GLU A 363 -4.77 -5.27 26.89
C GLU A 363 -4.40 -6.50 26.06
N LYS A 364 -3.40 -7.26 26.54
CA LYS A 364 -3.15 -8.60 26.02
C LYS A 364 -4.40 -9.41 26.30
N THR A 365 -5.16 -9.73 25.29
CA THR A 365 -6.21 -10.74 25.40
C THR A 365 -5.50 -12.07 25.61
N GLU A 366 -5.31 -12.48 26.86
CA GLU A 366 -4.92 -13.85 27.17
C GLU A 366 -6.05 -14.75 26.62
N PRO A 367 -5.72 -15.81 25.87
CA PRO A 367 -6.74 -16.79 25.54
C PRO A 367 -7.29 -17.34 26.88
N GLU A 368 -8.61 -17.25 27.06
CA GLU A 368 -9.28 -17.94 28.18
C GLU A 368 -8.83 -19.40 28.11
N THR A 369 -7.93 -19.77 29.00
CA THR A 369 -7.67 -21.19 29.29
C THR A 369 -8.92 -21.71 29.94
N GLY A 370 -9.79 -22.33 29.16
CA GLY A 370 -10.95 -23.02 29.64
C GLY A 370 -10.52 -24.03 30.68
N SER A 371 -10.88 -23.80 31.95
CA SER A 371 -10.83 -24.81 32.99
C SER A 371 -11.72 -25.97 32.57
N PRO A 372 -11.21 -27.21 32.54
CA PRO A 372 -12.09 -28.37 32.39
C PRO A 372 -12.83 -28.54 33.73
N GLY A 373 -14.16 -28.32 33.68
CA GLY A 373 -15.08 -28.79 34.71
C GLY A 373 -15.59 -30.18 34.38
#